data_036e354f9fcb113e9c96c93329c69b0f
#
_entry.id   036e354f9fcb113e9c96c93329c69b0f
#
_cell.length_a   1.000
_cell.length_b   1.000
_cell.length_c   1.000
_cell.angle_alpha   90.00
_cell.angle_beta   90.00
_cell.angle_gamma   90.00
#
_symmetry.space_group_name_H-M   'P 1'
#
loop_
_entity.id
_entity.type
_entity.pdbx_description
1 polymer ?
#
loop_
_entity_poly.entity_id
_entity_poly.type
_entity_poly.pdbx_seq_one_letter_code
_entity_poly.pdbx_strand_id
1 'polypeptide(L)'
;MPAITDPHIGFVSFQEALRAGTIRPAPCASHPELYVLHDTPEPGTQRLTYAFVTDSLAKAYAVYVLAEPLNGRPCFGVGYATDAEYRGQGLATDLVKASMAELEKSLAPKLLSPGFYVEAIVGADNAASKKVATRTLSETPKSTKDKESGHPALQYVKLLGC
;
A
#
# COMPACT_ATOMS: atom_id res chain seq x y z
N MET A 1 -2.14 3.38 -17.06
CA MET A 1 -2.20 3.17 -15.62
C MET A 1 -3.56 3.62 -15.12
N PRO A 2 -4.30 2.72 -14.46
CA PRO A 2 -5.55 3.20 -13.91
C PRO A 2 -5.29 4.31 -12.91
N ALA A 3 -6.24 5.18 -12.82
CA ALA A 3 -6.28 6.27 -11.87
C ALA A 3 -5.99 5.77 -10.46
N ILE A 4 -5.28 6.56 -9.68
CA ILE A 4 -5.13 6.26 -8.26
C ILE A 4 -6.49 6.51 -7.62
N THR A 5 -7.22 5.43 -7.36
CA THR A 5 -8.48 5.49 -6.64
C THR A 5 -8.16 5.96 -5.21
N ASP A 6 -9.01 6.84 -4.67
CA ASP A 6 -8.89 7.24 -3.27
C ASP A 6 -8.79 5.96 -2.40
N PRO A 7 -7.70 5.75 -1.65
CA PRO A 7 -7.53 4.55 -0.84
C PRO A 7 -8.68 4.33 0.16
N HIS A 8 -9.31 5.39 0.63
CA HIS A 8 -10.43 5.29 1.56
C HIS A 8 -11.65 4.59 0.93
N ILE A 9 -11.92 4.87 -0.35
CA ILE A 9 -13.03 4.22 -1.08
C ILE A 9 -12.78 2.72 -1.18
N GLY A 10 -11.56 2.32 -1.55
CA GLY A 10 -11.16 0.92 -1.59
C GLY A 10 -11.21 0.27 -0.22
N PHE A 11 -10.87 1.00 0.83
CA PHE A 11 -10.92 0.51 2.21
C PHE A 11 -12.36 0.18 2.63
N VAL A 12 -13.31 1.03 2.32
CA VAL A 12 -14.73 0.78 2.63
C VAL A 12 -15.22 -0.49 1.93
N SER A 13 -14.90 -0.65 0.64
CA SER A 13 -15.24 -1.87 -0.10
C SER A 13 -14.61 -3.12 0.52
N PHE A 14 -13.34 -3.03 0.91
CA PHE A 14 -12.62 -4.13 1.55
C PHE A 14 -13.30 -4.51 2.88
N GLN A 15 -13.67 -3.53 3.68
CA GLN A 15 -14.33 -3.73 4.96
C GLN A 15 -15.68 -4.44 4.80
N GLU A 16 -16.47 -4.01 3.82
CA GLU A 16 -17.76 -4.63 3.51
C GLU A 16 -17.59 -6.09 3.08
N ALA A 17 -16.63 -6.37 2.19
CA ALA A 17 -16.36 -7.72 1.73
C ALA A 17 -15.85 -8.62 2.88
N LEU A 18 -15.05 -8.07 3.77
CA LEU A 18 -14.54 -8.79 4.94
C LEU A 18 -15.69 -9.18 5.88
N ARG A 19 -16.60 -8.26 6.17
CA ARG A 19 -17.78 -8.51 7.02
C ARG A 19 -18.74 -9.52 6.38
N ALA A 20 -18.91 -9.43 5.07
CA ALA A 20 -19.78 -10.35 4.34
C ALA A 20 -19.18 -11.74 4.15
N GLY A 21 -17.88 -11.92 4.43
CA GLY A 21 -17.19 -13.18 4.24
C GLY A 21 -16.93 -13.54 2.79
N THR A 22 -17.02 -12.55 1.88
CA THR A 22 -16.76 -12.77 0.44
C THR A 22 -15.28 -12.78 0.11
N ILE A 23 -14.41 -12.28 1.01
CA ILE A 23 -12.97 -12.38 0.92
C ILE A 23 -12.43 -13.04 2.18
N ARG A 24 -11.30 -13.75 2.05
CA ARG A 24 -10.64 -14.44 3.16
C ARG A 24 -9.15 -14.19 3.12
N PRO A 25 -8.69 -13.06 3.66
CA PRO A 25 -7.26 -12.78 3.74
C PRO A 25 -6.55 -13.85 4.57
N ALA A 26 -5.31 -14.14 4.20
CA ALA A 26 -4.48 -15.11 4.90
C ALA A 26 -3.64 -14.41 5.98
N PRO A 27 -3.41 -15.05 7.14
CA PRO A 27 -2.56 -14.46 8.16
C PRO A 27 -1.10 -14.40 7.71
N CYS A 28 -0.39 -13.34 8.13
CA CYS A 28 1.04 -13.19 7.92
C CYS A 28 1.80 -13.63 9.16
N ALA A 29 2.94 -14.29 8.96
CA ALA A 29 3.70 -14.86 10.07
C ALA A 29 4.39 -13.80 10.94
N SER A 30 4.72 -12.64 10.37
CA SER A 30 5.53 -11.62 11.07
C SER A 30 4.75 -10.76 12.06
N HIS A 31 3.42 -10.76 11.99
CA HIS A 31 2.59 -9.91 12.84
C HIS A 31 1.23 -10.59 13.09
N PRO A 32 0.79 -10.72 14.35
CA PRO A 32 -0.42 -11.50 14.69
C PRO A 32 -1.72 -10.92 14.12
N GLU A 33 -1.79 -9.63 13.86
CA GLU A 33 -2.99 -8.99 13.30
C GLU A 33 -2.89 -8.69 11.81
N LEU A 34 -1.75 -8.98 11.17
CA LEU A 34 -1.53 -8.67 9.76
C LEU A 34 -2.03 -9.80 8.87
N TYR A 35 -2.89 -9.44 7.93
CA TYR A 35 -3.45 -10.35 6.94
C TYR A 35 -3.17 -9.84 5.53
N VAL A 36 -3.08 -10.74 4.56
CA VAL A 36 -2.84 -10.39 3.16
C VAL A 36 -3.87 -11.05 2.26
N LEU A 37 -4.33 -10.29 1.27
CA LEU A 37 -5.18 -10.79 0.18
C LEU A 37 -4.49 -10.49 -1.14
N HIS A 38 -4.25 -11.53 -1.93
CA HIS A 38 -3.70 -11.40 -3.29
C HIS A 38 -4.82 -11.60 -4.29
N ASP A 39 -5.01 -10.66 -5.19
CA ASP A 39 -5.98 -10.79 -6.26
C ASP A 39 -5.51 -10.12 -7.56
N THR A 40 -6.30 -10.28 -8.60
CA THR A 40 -6.02 -9.75 -9.92
C THR A 40 -7.25 -8.97 -10.37
N PRO A 41 -7.35 -7.67 -9.99
CA PRO A 41 -8.56 -6.87 -10.27
C PRO A 41 -8.82 -6.71 -11.77
N GLU A 42 -7.76 -6.77 -12.57
CA GLU A 42 -7.82 -6.75 -14.04
C GLU A 42 -6.79 -7.75 -14.57
N PRO A 43 -6.99 -8.30 -15.80
CA PRO A 43 -5.98 -9.18 -16.39
C PRO A 43 -4.60 -8.54 -16.42
N GLY A 44 -3.60 -9.25 -15.90
CA GLY A 44 -2.22 -8.77 -15.85
C GLY A 44 -1.87 -7.82 -14.72
N THR A 45 -2.84 -7.40 -13.90
CA THR A 45 -2.62 -6.50 -12.78
C THR A 45 -2.60 -7.28 -11.46
N GLN A 46 -1.44 -7.36 -10.83
CA GLN A 46 -1.28 -7.99 -9.53
C GLN A 46 -1.57 -6.99 -8.42
N ARG A 47 -2.39 -7.38 -7.46
CA ARG A 47 -2.71 -6.54 -6.31
C ARG A 47 -2.56 -7.34 -5.02
N LEU A 48 -1.88 -6.74 -4.05
CA LEU A 48 -1.73 -7.28 -2.70
C LEU A 48 -2.31 -6.28 -1.71
N THR A 49 -3.28 -6.72 -0.93
CA THR A 49 -3.90 -5.90 0.11
C THR A 49 -3.51 -6.47 1.46
N TYR A 50 -2.80 -5.67 2.26
CA TYR A 50 -2.45 -6.01 3.64
C TYR A 50 -3.35 -5.21 4.58
N ALA A 51 -3.80 -5.83 5.65
CA ALA A 51 -4.66 -5.16 6.62
C ALA A 51 -4.39 -5.66 8.03
N PHE A 52 -4.54 -4.76 8.99
CA PHE A 52 -4.64 -5.15 10.39
C PHE A 52 -6.10 -5.50 10.67
N VAL A 53 -6.36 -6.76 11.00
CA VAL A 53 -7.71 -7.29 11.19
C VAL A 53 -7.85 -7.90 12.59
N THR A 54 -8.92 -7.52 13.28
CA THR A 54 -9.30 -8.11 14.57
C THR A 54 -10.81 -8.33 14.55
N ASP A 55 -11.26 -9.55 14.84
CA ASP A 55 -12.69 -9.91 14.89
C ASP A 55 -13.45 -9.51 13.61
N SER A 56 -12.87 -9.81 12.45
CA SER A 56 -13.42 -9.49 11.12
C SER A 56 -13.58 -7.99 10.86
N LEU A 57 -12.85 -7.16 11.60
CA LEU A 57 -12.81 -5.71 11.42
C LEU A 57 -11.40 -5.28 11.00
N ALA A 58 -11.29 -4.64 9.84
CA ALA A 58 -10.04 -4.04 9.39
C ALA A 58 -9.89 -2.66 10.03
N LYS A 59 -8.80 -2.44 10.74
CA LYS A 59 -8.49 -1.16 11.37
C LYS A 59 -7.78 -0.22 10.42
N ALA A 60 -6.94 -0.78 9.55
CA ALA A 60 -6.18 -0.06 8.54
C ALA A 60 -5.83 -1.02 7.42
N TYR A 61 -5.54 -0.49 6.24
CA TYR A 61 -5.07 -1.31 5.13
C TYR A 61 -4.03 -0.58 4.28
N ALA A 62 -3.23 -1.36 3.56
CA ALA A 62 -2.31 -0.87 2.54
C ALA A 62 -2.45 -1.74 1.30
N VAL A 63 -2.58 -1.11 0.14
CA VAL A 63 -2.77 -1.79 -1.15
C VAL A 63 -1.54 -1.56 -2.00
N TYR A 64 -0.95 -2.64 -2.49
CA TYR A 64 0.19 -2.61 -3.39
C TYR A 64 -0.25 -3.10 -4.76
N VAL A 65 -0.10 -2.27 -5.77
CA VAL A 65 -0.47 -2.59 -7.16
C VAL A 65 0.77 -2.49 -8.02
N LEU A 66 1.03 -3.52 -8.83
CA LEU A 66 2.15 -3.50 -9.76
C LEU A 66 1.98 -2.32 -10.73
N ALA A 67 2.99 -1.47 -10.77
CA ALA A 67 3.04 -0.28 -11.61
C ALA A 67 4.07 -0.46 -12.72
N GLU A 68 4.32 0.59 -13.50
CA GLU A 68 5.37 0.56 -14.50
C GLU A 68 6.74 0.43 -13.84
N PRO A 69 7.69 -0.32 -14.45
CA PRO A 69 9.04 -0.41 -13.92
C PRO A 69 9.68 0.95 -13.73
N LEU A 70 10.51 1.05 -12.70
CA LEU A 70 11.27 2.26 -12.39
C LEU A 70 12.75 1.90 -12.40
N ASN A 71 13.54 2.64 -13.18
CA ASN A 71 14.99 2.38 -13.31
C ASN A 71 15.31 0.90 -13.66
N GLY A 72 14.46 0.27 -14.48
CA GLY A 72 14.64 -1.11 -14.90
C GLY A 72 14.27 -2.16 -13.87
N ARG A 73 13.66 -1.78 -12.76
CA ARG A 73 13.23 -2.69 -11.69
C ARG A 73 11.71 -2.66 -11.51
N PRO A 74 11.12 -3.75 -11.02
CA PRO A 74 9.69 -3.73 -10.69
C PRO A 74 9.37 -2.61 -9.70
N CYS A 75 8.17 -2.04 -9.84
CA CYS A 75 7.69 -0.99 -8.95
C CYS A 75 6.24 -1.27 -8.56
N PHE A 76 5.94 -1.15 -7.27
CA PHE A 76 4.59 -1.27 -6.74
C PHE A 76 4.13 0.09 -6.23
N GLY A 77 2.99 0.55 -6.73
CA GLY A 77 2.33 1.71 -6.13
C GLY A 77 1.62 1.31 -4.85
N VAL A 78 1.77 2.07 -3.77
CA VAL A 78 1.11 1.82 -2.49
C VAL A 78 0.14 2.92 -2.15
N GLY A 79 -1.08 2.52 -1.75
CA GLY A 79 -2.07 3.39 -1.14
C GLY A 79 -2.44 2.84 0.22
N TYR A 80 -2.86 3.67 1.15
CA TYR A 80 -3.18 3.23 2.50
C TYR A 80 -4.30 4.08 3.11
N ALA A 81 -5.05 3.48 4.03
CA ALA A 81 -6.13 4.15 4.73
C ALA A 81 -6.30 3.55 6.13
N THR A 82 -6.86 4.35 7.04
CA THR A 82 -7.16 3.93 8.41
C THR A 82 -8.64 4.18 8.68
N ASP A 83 -9.29 3.23 9.36
CA ASP A 83 -10.66 3.39 9.81
C ASP A 83 -10.77 4.66 10.67
N ALA A 84 -11.86 5.40 10.52
CA ALA A 84 -12.04 6.67 11.20
C ALA A 84 -11.90 6.57 12.74
N GLU A 85 -12.35 5.45 13.33
CA GLU A 85 -12.26 5.23 14.77
C GLU A 85 -10.83 5.01 15.27
N TYR A 86 -9.92 4.65 14.38
CA TYR A 86 -8.54 4.29 14.73
C TYR A 86 -7.50 5.29 14.25
N ARG A 87 -7.93 6.44 13.72
CA ARG A 87 -7.03 7.49 13.26
C ARG A 87 -6.27 8.14 14.41
N GLY A 88 -5.09 8.69 14.12
CA GLY A 88 -4.28 9.39 15.12
C GLY A 88 -3.47 8.47 16.04
N GLN A 89 -3.41 7.16 15.75
CA GLN A 89 -2.72 6.16 16.57
C GLN A 89 -1.45 5.61 15.91
N GLY A 90 -1.07 6.11 14.75
CA GLY A 90 0.10 5.63 14.02
C GLY A 90 -0.10 4.30 13.31
N LEU A 91 -1.34 3.82 13.17
CA LEU A 91 -1.61 2.51 12.57
C LEU A 91 -1.19 2.43 11.10
N ALA A 92 -1.43 3.48 10.31
CA ALA A 92 -1.04 3.47 8.90
C ALA A 92 0.48 3.34 8.76
N THR A 93 1.23 4.07 9.57
CA THR A 93 2.70 3.98 9.59
C THR A 93 3.15 2.56 9.95
N ASP A 94 2.60 1.99 11.00
CA ASP A 94 2.94 0.63 11.45
C ASP A 94 2.57 -0.41 10.38
N LEU A 95 1.40 -0.25 9.77
CA LEU A 95 0.93 -1.17 8.75
C LEU A 95 1.79 -1.10 7.48
N VAL A 96 2.14 0.09 7.01
CA VAL A 96 2.99 0.22 5.82
C VAL A 96 4.36 -0.39 6.07
N LYS A 97 4.95 -0.16 7.25
CA LYS A 97 6.22 -0.79 7.62
C LYS A 97 6.13 -2.32 7.65
N ALA A 98 5.12 -2.85 8.33
CA ALA A 98 4.92 -4.29 8.46
C ALA A 98 4.65 -4.95 7.09
N SER A 99 3.79 -4.33 6.27
CA SER A 99 3.45 -4.86 4.96
C SER A 99 4.61 -4.80 3.97
N MET A 100 5.43 -3.73 4.01
CA MET A 100 6.63 -3.68 3.17
C MET A 100 7.62 -4.78 3.55
N ALA A 101 7.78 -5.06 4.82
CA ALA A 101 8.66 -6.15 5.28
C ALA A 101 8.16 -7.52 4.78
N GLU A 102 6.86 -7.76 4.84
CA GLU A 102 6.26 -8.98 4.29
C GLU A 102 6.40 -9.07 2.78
N LEU A 103 6.16 -7.96 2.08
CA LEU A 103 6.31 -7.90 0.62
C LEU A 103 7.75 -8.19 0.21
N GLU A 104 8.71 -7.58 0.88
CA GLU A 104 10.14 -7.82 0.62
C GLU A 104 10.51 -9.29 0.82
N LYS A 105 10.07 -9.87 1.93
CA LYS A 105 10.33 -11.27 2.27
C LYS A 105 9.73 -12.23 1.24
N SER A 106 8.54 -11.94 0.73
CA SER A 106 7.84 -12.77 -0.24
C SER A 106 8.38 -12.62 -1.65
N LEU A 107 8.74 -11.40 -2.03
CA LEU A 107 9.05 -11.06 -3.42
C LEU A 107 10.54 -11.16 -3.76
N ALA A 108 11.42 -10.72 -2.85
CA ALA A 108 12.85 -10.65 -3.14
C ALA A 108 13.44 -11.97 -3.65
N PRO A 109 13.11 -13.15 -3.07
CA PRO A 109 13.64 -14.42 -3.57
C PRO A 109 13.17 -14.80 -4.98
N LYS A 110 12.10 -14.19 -5.47
CA LYS A 110 11.51 -14.48 -6.78
C LYS A 110 12.02 -13.58 -7.89
N LEU A 111 12.81 -12.56 -7.57
CA LEU A 111 13.30 -11.61 -8.55
C LEU A 111 14.51 -12.17 -9.29
N LEU A 112 14.56 -11.94 -10.62
CA LEU A 112 15.69 -12.31 -11.45
C LEU A 112 16.91 -11.42 -11.18
N SER A 113 16.65 -10.14 -10.85
CA SER A 113 17.69 -9.18 -10.45
C SER A 113 17.33 -8.60 -9.10
N PRO A 114 18.32 -8.29 -8.24
CA PRO A 114 18.02 -7.74 -6.92
C PRO A 114 17.31 -6.39 -7.00
N GLY A 115 16.31 -6.22 -6.14
CA GLY A 115 15.70 -4.93 -5.89
C GLY A 115 14.39 -4.66 -6.64
N PHE A 116 13.48 -4.03 -5.93
CA PHE A 116 12.23 -3.49 -6.47
C PHE A 116 11.88 -2.21 -5.71
N TYR A 117 11.05 -1.39 -6.34
CA TYR A 117 10.63 -0.12 -5.73
C TYR A 117 9.22 -0.20 -5.18
N VAL A 118 8.98 0.56 -4.11
CA VAL A 118 7.64 0.90 -3.63
C VAL A 118 7.49 2.40 -3.78
N GLU A 119 6.38 2.83 -4.38
CA GLU A 119 6.12 4.22 -4.70
C GLU A 119 4.78 4.66 -4.11
N ALA A 120 4.75 5.83 -3.49
CA ALA A 120 3.50 6.49 -3.09
C ALA A 120 3.41 7.86 -3.75
N ILE A 121 2.29 8.13 -4.39
CA ILE A 121 1.97 9.45 -4.94
C ILE A 121 0.95 10.08 -3.99
N VAL A 122 1.33 11.16 -3.34
CA VAL A 122 0.56 11.78 -2.26
C VAL A 122 0.24 13.21 -2.64
N GLY A 123 -1.03 13.61 -2.53
CA GLY A 123 -1.43 15.00 -2.74
C GLY A 123 -0.62 15.95 -1.85
N ALA A 124 -0.14 17.05 -2.43
CA ALA A 124 0.73 17.99 -1.72
C ALA A 124 0.08 18.60 -0.49
N ASP A 125 -1.25 18.65 -0.45
CA ASP A 125 -2.04 19.18 0.66
C ASP A 125 -2.53 18.10 1.65
N ASN A 126 -2.23 16.82 1.39
CA ASN A 126 -2.63 15.71 2.26
C ASN A 126 -1.58 15.49 3.36
N ALA A 127 -1.67 16.27 4.43
CA ALA A 127 -0.69 16.26 5.51
C ALA A 127 -0.55 14.89 6.19
N ALA A 128 -1.66 14.21 6.45
CA ALA A 128 -1.65 12.90 7.12
C ALA A 128 -0.92 11.85 6.29
N SER A 129 -1.22 11.77 4.99
CA SER A 129 -0.60 10.83 4.08
C SER A 129 0.89 11.12 3.85
N LYS A 130 1.25 12.40 3.75
CA LYS A 130 2.65 12.84 3.64
C LYS A 130 3.47 12.39 4.84
N LYS A 131 2.90 12.48 6.04
CA LYS A 131 3.56 12.06 7.28
C LYS A 131 3.87 10.57 7.27
N VAL A 132 2.91 9.74 6.84
CA VAL A 132 3.12 8.29 6.72
C VAL A 132 4.20 8.00 5.68
N ALA A 133 4.12 8.58 4.50
CA ALA A 133 5.09 8.36 3.43
C ALA A 133 6.50 8.80 3.82
N THR A 134 6.64 9.94 4.52
CA THR A 134 7.93 10.42 5.01
C THR A 134 8.55 9.44 6.00
N ARG A 135 7.74 8.87 6.89
CA ARG A 135 8.21 7.93 7.91
C ARG A 135 8.51 6.53 7.40
N THR A 136 7.88 6.14 6.30
CA THR A 136 7.97 4.76 5.81
C THR A 136 8.76 4.60 4.53
N LEU A 137 8.76 5.58 3.65
CA LEU A 137 9.36 5.48 2.32
C LEU A 137 10.59 6.36 2.15
N SER A 138 10.42 7.68 2.22
CA SER A 138 11.52 8.62 1.97
C SER A 138 11.26 9.98 2.60
N GLU A 139 12.32 10.64 3.07
CA GLU A 139 12.26 12.01 3.59
C GLU A 139 12.48 13.04 2.48
N THR A 140 12.82 12.60 1.26
CA THR A 140 13.16 13.46 0.14
C THR A 140 12.30 13.17 -1.09
N PRO A 141 10.98 13.43 -1.01
CA PRO A 141 10.10 13.19 -2.16
C PRO A 141 10.39 14.15 -3.30
N LYS A 142 9.96 13.78 -4.50
CA LYS A 142 10.02 14.63 -5.69
C LYS A 142 8.67 15.26 -5.95
N SER A 143 8.68 16.52 -6.39
CA SER A 143 7.45 17.19 -6.82
C SER A 143 6.96 16.57 -8.12
N THR A 144 5.66 16.33 -8.21
CA THR A 144 5.00 15.78 -9.40
C THR A 144 3.58 16.31 -9.46
N LYS A 145 2.78 15.77 -10.34
CA LYS A 145 1.35 16.06 -10.43
C LYS A 145 0.57 14.76 -10.45
N ASP A 146 -0.61 14.77 -9.85
CA ASP A 146 -1.56 13.68 -10.00
C ASP A 146 -1.98 13.62 -11.47
N LYS A 147 -1.83 12.46 -12.10
CA LYS A 147 -2.12 12.27 -13.51
C LYS A 147 -3.58 12.50 -13.88
N GLU A 148 -4.49 12.29 -12.94
CA GLU A 148 -5.92 12.49 -13.18
C GLU A 148 -6.38 13.91 -12.94
N SER A 149 -6.08 14.46 -11.75
CA SER A 149 -6.58 15.76 -11.36
C SER A 149 -5.70 16.91 -11.82
N GLY A 150 -4.43 16.64 -12.14
CA GLY A 150 -3.45 17.67 -12.43
C GLY A 150 -3.00 18.45 -11.20
N HIS A 151 -3.48 18.09 -10.00
CA HIS A 151 -3.10 18.77 -8.77
C HIS A 151 -1.67 18.45 -8.37
N PRO A 152 -0.98 19.38 -7.68
CA PRO A 152 0.36 19.11 -7.15
C PRO A 152 0.38 17.87 -6.25
N ALA A 153 1.40 17.06 -6.42
CA ALA A 153 1.60 15.86 -5.62
C ALA A 153 3.07 15.66 -5.32
N LEU A 154 3.37 14.75 -4.41
CA LEU A 154 4.73 14.35 -4.06
C LEU A 154 4.89 12.86 -4.33
N GLN A 155 6.02 12.52 -4.94
CA GLN A 155 6.39 11.13 -5.22
C GLN A 155 7.41 10.67 -4.19
N TYR A 156 7.04 9.66 -3.42
CA TYR A 156 7.91 9.01 -2.45
C TYR A 156 8.29 7.63 -3.00
N VAL A 157 9.57 7.30 -2.97
CA VAL A 157 10.08 6.04 -3.52
C VAL A 157 11.04 5.41 -2.54
N LYS A 158 10.94 4.08 -2.37
CA LYS A 158 11.88 3.32 -1.57
C LYS A 158 12.30 2.06 -2.33
N LEU A 159 13.61 1.78 -2.33
CA LEU A 159 14.16 0.56 -2.92
C LEU A 159 14.24 -0.53 -1.85
N LEU A 160 13.70 -1.70 -2.15
CA LEU A 160 13.69 -2.86 -1.28
C LEU A 160 14.34 -4.06 -1.97
N GLY A 161 14.72 -5.08 -1.19
CA GLY A 161 15.20 -6.35 -1.74
C GLY A 161 16.60 -6.32 -2.34
N CYS A 162 17.43 -5.35 -1.97
CA CYS A 162 18.83 -5.25 -2.41
C CYS A 162 19.78 -5.62 -1.29
#